data_96c2eb053289ce4535d034785d93186b
#
_entry.id   96c2eb053289ce4535d034785d93186b
#
_cell.length_a   1.000
_cell.length_b   1.000
_cell.length_c   1.000
_cell.angle_alpha   90.00
_cell.angle_beta   90.00
_cell.angle_gamma   90.00
#
_symmetry.space_group_name_H-M   'P 1'
#
loop_
_entity.id
_entity.type
_entity.pdbx_description
1 polymer ?
#
loop_
_entity_poly.entity_id
_entity_poly.type
_entity_poly.pdbx_seq_one_letter_code
_entity_poly.pdbx_strand_id
1 'polypeptide(L)'
;TQMGPLISAGQREAVASFVPEGTPVAIRGSAPAGPGYWFPPTVLTGVAPGDRAATEEIFGPVAVVLPFADEAEAVRLANATIYGLSGSIWTRDVGRALRVARAVETGTLSVNSNTSVRVATPFGGFKQSGVGRELGPHALDHYTELKNVFVATGG
;
A
#
# COMPACT_ATOMS: atom_id res chain seq x y z
N THR A 1 -3.06 5.14 23.28
CA THR A 1 -3.46 5.73 21.97
C THR A 1 -3.29 4.67 20.91
N GLN A 2 -4.37 4.37 20.18
CA GLN A 2 -4.33 3.37 19.09
C GLN A 2 -3.91 4.01 17.75
N MET A 3 -4.22 5.30 17.57
CA MET A 3 -3.85 6.07 16.40
C MET A 3 -3.53 7.51 16.82
N GLY A 4 -2.44 8.06 16.31
CA GLY A 4 -2.01 9.44 16.56
C GLY A 4 -2.75 10.47 15.69
N PRO A 5 -2.49 11.77 15.91
CA PRO A 5 -2.97 12.83 15.03
C PRO A 5 -2.20 12.83 13.71
N LEU A 6 -2.76 13.52 12.71
CA LEU A 6 -2.04 13.85 11.48
C LEU A 6 -0.91 14.84 11.74
N ILE A 7 0.04 14.94 10.79
CA ILE A 7 1.27 15.72 10.96
C ILE A 7 1.00 17.24 11.00
N SER A 8 -0.03 17.73 10.31
CA SER A 8 -0.28 19.17 10.16
C SER A 8 -1.76 19.49 9.88
N ALA A 9 -2.12 20.76 9.99
CA ALA A 9 -3.43 21.28 9.58
C ALA A 9 -3.68 21.05 8.09
N GLY A 10 -2.70 21.36 7.23
CA GLY A 10 -2.81 21.15 5.79
C GLY A 10 -3.05 19.69 5.42
N GLN A 11 -2.36 18.74 6.10
CA GLN A 11 -2.63 17.32 5.88
C GLN A 11 -4.03 16.93 6.33
N ARG A 12 -4.53 17.48 7.44
CA ARG A 12 -5.91 17.23 7.88
C ARG A 12 -6.92 17.74 6.87
N GLU A 13 -6.70 18.91 6.29
CA GLU A 13 -7.56 19.48 5.23
C GLU A 13 -7.50 18.64 3.95
N ALA A 14 -6.31 18.21 3.54
CA ALA A 14 -6.13 17.31 2.41
C ALA A 14 -6.89 16.00 2.59
N VAL A 15 -6.77 15.34 3.74
CA VAL A 15 -7.52 14.11 4.07
C VAL A 15 -9.04 14.39 4.07
N ALA A 16 -9.49 15.51 4.66
CA ALA A 16 -10.90 15.88 4.67
C ALA A 16 -11.47 16.06 3.26
N SER A 17 -10.67 16.55 2.31
CA SER A 17 -11.09 16.73 0.91
C SER A 17 -11.45 15.43 0.18
N PHE A 18 -11.01 14.28 0.69
CA PHE A 18 -11.40 12.95 0.17
C PHE A 18 -12.72 12.44 0.74
N VAL A 19 -13.25 13.12 1.75
CA VAL A 19 -14.50 12.76 2.42
C VAL A 19 -15.46 13.95 2.40
N PRO A 20 -15.84 14.45 1.21
CA PRO A 20 -16.79 15.57 1.11
C PRO A 20 -18.13 15.22 1.75
N GLU A 21 -18.91 16.26 2.05
CA GLU A 21 -20.25 16.08 2.59
C GLU A 21 -21.13 15.23 1.65
N GLY A 22 -21.88 14.29 2.22
CA GLY A 22 -22.69 13.35 1.44
C GLY A 22 -21.96 12.08 1.00
N THR A 23 -20.64 11.97 1.19
CA THR A 23 -19.92 10.72 0.90
C THR A 23 -20.44 9.58 1.77
N PRO A 24 -20.78 8.40 1.20
CA PRO A 24 -21.23 7.26 1.98
C PRO A 24 -20.13 6.75 2.91
N VAL A 25 -20.38 6.81 4.21
CA VAL A 25 -19.47 6.36 5.26
C VAL A 25 -20.08 5.13 5.93
N ALA A 26 -19.40 3.97 5.81
CA ALA A 26 -19.81 2.75 6.49
C ALA A 26 -19.45 2.76 7.97
N ILE A 27 -18.26 3.27 8.31
CA ILE A 27 -17.76 3.34 9.68
C ILE A 27 -17.03 4.67 9.85
N ARG A 28 -17.33 5.35 10.95
CA ARG A 28 -16.55 6.49 11.41
C ARG A 28 -16.27 6.32 12.91
N GLY A 29 -15.01 6.27 13.25
CA GLY A 29 -14.56 6.24 14.63
C GLY A 29 -14.67 7.60 15.30
N SER A 30 -14.14 7.71 16.52
CA SER A 30 -14.02 8.96 17.25
C SER A 30 -12.62 9.53 17.14
N ALA A 31 -12.51 10.83 17.34
CA ALA A 31 -11.24 11.54 17.50
C ALA A 31 -11.30 12.32 18.82
N PRO A 32 -10.16 12.50 19.53
CA PRO A 32 -10.12 13.34 20.71
C PRO A 32 -10.53 14.78 20.42
N ALA A 33 -11.21 15.40 21.37
CA ALA A 33 -11.40 16.84 21.37
C ALA A 33 -10.15 17.57 21.88
N GLY A 34 -9.92 18.79 21.43
CA GLY A 34 -8.82 19.62 21.90
C GLY A 34 -7.67 19.74 20.89
N PRO A 35 -6.48 20.18 21.33
CA PRO A 35 -5.37 20.48 20.44
C PRO A 35 -4.85 19.24 19.73
N GLY A 36 -4.36 19.43 18.49
CA GLY A 36 -3.85 18.39 17.60
C GLY A 36 -4.65 18.28 16.31
N TYR A 37 -4.02 17.66 15.31
CA TYR A 37 -4.63 17.50 13.97
C TYR A 37 -5.35 16.15 13.87
N TRP A 38 -6.27 15.93 14.78
CA TRP A 38 -7.04 14.70 14.87
C TRP A 38 -8.00 14.55 13.68
N PHE A 39 -8.05 13.33 13.15
CA PHE A 39 -9.02 12.93 12.13
C PHE A 39 -9.62 11.57 12.52
N PRO A 40 -10.94 11.41 12.55
CA PRO A 40 -11.55 10.15 12.94
C PRO A 40 -11.28 9.08 11.87
N PRO A 41 -10.87 7.86 12.26
CA PRO A 41 -10.78 6.75 11.32
C PRO A 41 -12.09 6.56 10.56
N THR A 42 -12.02 6.53 9.25
CA THR A 42 -13.22 6.55 8.39
C THR A 42 -13.11 5.46 7.33
N VAL A 43 -14.18 4.69 7.13
CA VAL A 43 -14.31 3.71 6.05
C VAL A 43 -15.40 4.15 5.09
N LEU A 44 -15.00 4.36 3.84
CA LEU A 44 -15.89 4.77 2.75
C LEU A 44 -16.43 3.56 1.99
N THR A 45 -17.68 3.63 1.59
CA THR A 45 -18.35 2.65 0.71
C THR A 45 -19.06 3.40 -0.41
N GLY A 46 -19.47 2.69 -1.47
CA GLY A 46 -20.14 3.32 -2.60
C GLY A 46 -19.25 4.25 -3.43
N VAL A 47 -17.93 4.18 -3.21
CA VAL A 47 -16.92 4.86 -4.02
C VAL A 47 -16.74 4.09 -5.31
N ALA A 48 -16.73 4.78 -6.44
CA ALA A 48 -16.43 4.15 -7.74
C ALA A 48 -14.93 3.87 -7.88
N PRO A 49 -14.53 2.82 -8.63
CA PRO A 49 -13.12 2.49 -8.83
C PRO A 49 -12.27 3.61 -9.45
N GLY A 50 -12.88 4.56 -10.15
CA GLY A 50 -12.21 5.73 -10.75
C GLY A 50 -12.21 6.98 -9.89
N ASP A 51 -12.86 6.96 -8.73
CA ASP A 51 -12.90 8.14 -7.86
C ASP A 51 -11.54 8.43 -7.23
N ARG A 52 -11.30 9.70 -6.93
CA ARG A 52 -10.08 10.17 -6.26
C ARG A 52 -9.72 9.34 -5.04
N ALA A 53 -10.70 9.04 -4.18
CA ALA A 53 -10.47 8.29 -2.95
C ALA A 53 -10.03 6.83 -3.18
N ALA A 54 -10.32 6.26 -4.38
CA ALA A 54 -9.91 4.92 -4.75
C ALA A 54 -8.58 4.86 -5.52
N THR A 55 -8.13 5.99 -6.10
CA THR A 55 -7.00 6.03 -7.03
C THR A 55 -5.81 6.84 -6.54
N GLU A 56 -6.01 7.80 -5.62
CA GLU A 56 -4.97 8.63 -5.05
C GLU A 56 -4.61 8.19 -3.63
N GLU A 57 -3.39 8.51 -3.20
CA GLU A 57 -2.94 8.27 -1.83
C GLU A 57 -3.52 9.33 -0.89
N ILE A 58 -4.40 8.94 0.01
CA ILE A 58 -5.04 9.87 0.97
C ILE A 58 -4.06 10.30 2.07
N PHE A 59 -3.13 9.44 2.44
CA PHE A 59 -2.14 9.64 3.50
C PHE A 59 -2.75 10.04 4.85
N GLY A 60 -3.82 9.34 5.22
CA GLY A 60 -4.58 9.57 6.46
C GLY A 60 -5.46 8.38 6.83
N PRO A 61 -6.18 8.44 7.95
CA PRO A 61 -6.95 7.31 8.48
C PRO A 61 -8.29 7.11 7.73
N VAL A 62 -8.22 7.03 6.42
CA VAL A 62 -9.39 6.78 5.55
C VAL A 62 -9.10 5.54 4.72
N ALA A 63 -10.04 4.61 4.72
CA ALA A 63 -10.00 3.41 3.88
C ALA A 63 -11.22 3.37 2.97
N VAL A 64 -11.04 2.85 1.75
CA VAL A 64 -12.10 2.63 0.77
C VAL A 64 -12.37 1.15 0.64
N VAL A 65 -13.63 0.75 0.61
CA VAL A 65 -14.05 -0.62 0.36
C VAL A 65 -14.73 -0.69 -1.01
N LEU A 66 -14.13 -1.46 -1.91
CA LEU A 66 -14.66 -1.75 -3.23
C LEU A 66 -15.11 -3.22 -3.27
N PRO A 67 -16.39 -3.51 -3.52
CA PRO A 67 -16.84 -4.88 -3.75
C PRO A 67 -16.34 -5.38 -5.12
N PHE A 68 -16.20 -6.68 -5.25
CA PHE A 68 -15.88 -7.34 -6.51
C PHE A 68 -16.72 -8.61 -6.67
N ALA A 69 -17.02 -8.99 -7.90
CA ALA A 69 -17.84 -10.16 -8.21
C ALA A 69 -17.05 -11.47 -8.22
N ASP A 70 -15.78 -11.41 -8.68
CA ASP A 70 -14.94 -12.59 -8.83
C ASP A 70 -13.43 -12.28 -8.66
N GLU A 71 -12.60 -13.32 -8.74
CA GLU A 71 -11.15 -13.23 -8.59
C GLU A 71 -10.49 -12.32 -9.66
N ALA A 72 -11.01 -12.37 -10.87
CA ALA A 72 -10.46 -11.57 -11.99
C ALA A 72 -10.73 -10.07 -11.75
N GLU A 73 -11.92 -9.74 -11.30
CA GLU A 73 -12.27 -8.36 -10.96
C GLU A 73 -11.48 -7.85 -9.74
N ALA A 74 -11.29 -8.68 -8.72
CA ALA A 74 -10.47 -8.32 -7.56
C ALA A 74 -9.04 -7.96 -7.98
N VAL A 75 -8.41 -8.76 -8.86
CA VAL A 75 -7.08 -8.49 -9.39
C VAL A 75 -7.07 -7.21 -10.25
N ARG A 76 -8.08 -7.03 -11.11
CA ARG A 76 -8.20 -5.83 -11.93
C ARG A 76 -8.31 -4.56 -11.09
N LEU A 77 -9.13 -4.58 -10.04
CA LEU A 77 -9.29 -3.45 -9.11
C LEU A 77 -8.01 -3.18 -8.32
N ALA A 78 -7.34 -4.22 -7.81
CA ALA A 78 -6.08 -4.08 -7.11
C ALA A 78 -4.98 -3.47 -7.98
N ASN A 79 -4.99 -3.75 -9.28
CA ASN A 79 -4.01 -3.23 -10.24
C ASN A 79 -4.40 -1.88 -10.86
N ALA A 80 -5.59 -1.34 -10.56
CA ALA A 80 -6.12 -0.15 -11.22
C ALA A 80 -5.45 1.17 -10.80
N THR A 81 -4.57 1.16 -9.80
CA THR A 81 -3.84 2.35 -9.35
C THR A 81 -2.45 2.43 -9.96
N ILE A 82 -1.85 3.62 -9.92
CA ILE A 82 -0.46 3.84 -10.31
C ILE A 82 0.54 3.33 -9.24
N TYR A 83 0.05 2.86 -8.10
CA TYR A 83 0.84 2.37 -6.99
C TYR A 83 0.90 0.84 -6.94
N GLY A 84 1.89 0.31 -6.25
CA GLY A 84 2.07 -1.11 -6.05
C GLY A 84 3.13 -1.40 -4.98
N LEU A 85 3.00 -0.82 -3.77
CA LEU A 85 3.99 -1.02 -2.71
C LEU A 85 3.77 -2.33 -1.98
N SER A 86 2.62 -2.48 -1.32
CA SER A 86 2.33 -3.66 -0.51
C SER A 86 0.84 -3.97 -0.47
N GLY A 87 0.52 -5.21 -0.10
CA GLY A 87 -0.85 -5.66 0.04
C GLY A 87 -0.99 -6.90 0.92
N SER A 88 -2.24 -7.26 1.17
CA SER A 88 -2.60 -8.48 1.90
C SER A 88 -3.71 -9.23 1.19
N ILE A 89 -3.58 -10.55 1.12
CA ILE A 89 -4.59 -11.46 0.56
C ILE A 89 -5.15 -12.30 1.69
N TRP A 90 -6.47 -12.30 1.85
CA TRP A 90 -7.14 -13.07 2.89
C TRP A 90 -8.00 -14.15 2.25
N THR A 91 -7.59 -15.40 2.40
CA THR A 91 -8.29 -16.55 1.84
C THR A 91 -7.92 -17.86 2.58
N ARG A 92 -8.82 -18.83 2.56
CA ARG A 92 -8.54 -20.19 3.02
C ARG A 92 -8.02 -21.11 1.91
N ASP A 93 -8.10 -20.67 0.66
CA ASP A 93 -7.66 -21.42 -0.53
C ASP A 93 -6.23 -20.99 -0.88
N VAL A 94 -5.27 -21.87 -0.65
CA VAL A 94 -3.84 -21.63 -0.95
C VAL A 94 -3.62 -21.47 -2.47
N GLY A 95 -4.35 -22.23 -3.29
CA GLY A 95 -4.26 -22.09 -4.75
C GLY A 95 -4.67 -20.70 -5.22
N ARG A 96 -5.77 -20.18 -4.68
CA ARG A 96 -6.22 -18.80 -4.91
C ARG A 96 -5.18 -17.79 -4.42
N ALA A 97 -4.67 -17.95 -3.21
CA ALA A 97 -3.65 -17.06 -2.66
C ALA A 97 -2.46 -16.92 -3.61
N LEU A 98 -1.95 -18.02 -4.14
CA LEU A 98 -0.79 -18.03 -5.04
C LEU A 98 -1.11 -17.46 -6.43
N ARG A 99 -2.31 -17.73 -6.98
CA ARG A 99 -2.73 -17.14 -8.27
C ARG A 99 -2.85 -15.62 -8.15
N VAL A 100 -3.57 -15.14 -7.14
CA VAL A 100 -3.76 -13.71 -6.90
C VAL A 100 -2.44 -13.01 -6.59
N ALA A 101 -1.57 -13.62 -5.79
CA ALA A 101 -0.26 -13.06 -5.47
C ALA A 101 0.64 -12.87 -6.71
N ARG A 102 0.52 -13.73 -7.71
CA ARG A 102 1.25 -13.58 -8.99
C ARG A 102 0.64 -12.55 -9.93
N ALA A 103 -0.67 -12.33 -9.82
CA ALA A 103 -1.42 -11.46 -10.72
C ALA A 103 -1.48 -10.00 -10.23
N VAL A 104 -1.35 -9.76 -8.92
CA VAL A 104 -1.36 -8.41 -8.36
C VAL A 104 0.02 -7.77 -8.49
N GLU A 105 0.05 -6.59 -9.10
CA GLU A 105 1.26 -5.81 -9.37
C GLU A 105 1.71 -5.02 -8.14
N THR A 106 2.23 -5.73 -7.15
CA THR A 106 2.73 -5.14 -5.91
C THR A 106 4.03 -5.81 -5.47
N GLY A 107 4.94 -5.03 -4.91
CA GLY A 107 6.28 -5.51 -4.60
C GLY A 107 6.35 -6.39 -3.36
N THR A 108 5.40 -6.24 -2.45
CA THR A 108 5.37 -7.01 -1.20
C THR A 108 3.94 -7.44 -0.87
N LEU A 109 3.74 -8.75 -0.68
CA LEU A 109 2.44 -9.32 -0.33
C LEU A 109 2.54 -10.20 0.91
N SER A 110 1.49 -10.17 1.72
CA SER A 110 1.27 -11.15 2.77
C SER A 110 -0.04 -11.91 2.54
N VAL A 111 -0.09 -13.14 3.00
CA VAL A 111 -1.30 -13.97 2.96
C VAL A 111 -1.76 -14.20 4.40
N ASN A 112 -3.03 -13.90 4.65
CA ASN A 112 -3.68 -14.00 5.97
C ASN A 112 -2.92 -13.26 7.08
N SER A 113 -2.28 -12.16 6.71
CA SER A 113 -1.52 -11.28 7.60
C SER A 113 -1.49 -9.87 7.01
N ASN A 114 -1.38 -8.87 7.84
CA ASN A 114 -1.11 -7.48 7.44
C ASN A 114 0.35 -7.06 7.67
N THR A 115 1.22 -8.01 8.05
CA THR A 115 2.62 -7.76 8.37
C THR A 115 3.51 -8.34 7.29
N SER A 116 3.78 -7.59 6.25
CA SER A 116 4.56 -8.01 5.08
C SER A 116 6.05 -7.66 5.16
N VAL A 117 6.44 -6.71 6.02
CA VAL A 117 7.83 -6.28 6.14
C VAL A 117 8.62 -7.22 7.04
N ARG A 118 9.71 -7.77 6.52
CA ARG A 118 10.66 -8.64 7.22
C ARG A 118 12.09 -8.27 6.83
N VAL A 119 12.99 -8.19 7.80
CA VAL A 119 14.41 -7.84 7.54
C VAL A 119 15.08 -8.80 6.56
N ALA A 120 14.72 -10.07 6.59
CA ALA A 120 15.31 -11.09 5.74
C ALA A 120 14.71 -11.21 4.32
N THR A 121 13.71 -10.41 3.99
CA THR A 121 13.04 -10.46 2.69
C THR A 121 13.02 -9.09 2.02
N PRO A 122 13.12 -9.01 0.68
CA PRO A 122 13.12 -7.75 -0.03
C PRO A 122 11.82 -6.96 0.20
N PHE A 123 11.93 -5.66 0.38
CA PHE A 123 10.83 -4.71 0.45
C PHE A 123 11.00 -3.62 -0.61
N GLY A 124 9.95 -3.29 -1.32
CA GLY A 124 9.93 -2.22 -2.32
C GLY A 124 8.73 -2.29 -3.23
N GLY A 125 8.50 -1.24 -3.99
CA GLY A 125 7.30 -1.05 -4.79
C GLY A 125 7.41 -1.51 -6.25
N PHE A 126 6.26 -1.64 -6.87
CA PHE A 126 6.06 -1.66 -8.31
C PHE A 126 5.52 -0.30 -8.75
N LYS A 127 5.51 -0.04 -10.04
CA LYS A 127 4.94 1.17 -10.66
C LYS A 127 5.52 2.45 -10.00
N GLN A 128 4.68 3.43 -9.68
CA GLN A 128 5.12 4.68 -9.07
C GLN A 128 5.40 4.60 -7.55
N SER A 129 5.17 3.45 -6.93
CA SER A 129 5.62 3.24 -5.54
C SER A 129 7.14 3.13 -5.41
N GLY A 130 7.88 3.09 -6.51
CA GLY A 130 9.32 3.22 -6.54
C GLY A 130 10.04 2.04 -7.20
N VAL A 131 11.34 2.24 -7.38
CA VAL A 131 12.27 1.25 -7.95
C VAL A 131 13.25 0.77 -6.87
N GLY A 132 13.90 -0.37 -7.13
CA GLY A 132 14.83 -0.97 -6.18
C GLY A 132 14.14 -1.79 -5.08
N ARG A 133 14.97 -2.35 -4.22
CA ARG A 133 14.52 -3.15 -3.07
C ARG A 133 15.42 -2.85 -1.87
N GLU A 134 14.77 -2.59 -0.74
CA GLU A 134 15.41 -2.55 0.57
C GLU A 134 15.28 -3.91 1.24
N LEU A 135 16.01 -4.14 2.30
CA LEU A 135 15.99 -5.37 3.07
C LEU A 135 16.35 -6.62 2.25
N GLY A 136 16.41 -7.77 2.91
CA GLY A 136 16.82 -9.01 2.27
C GLY A 136 18.30 -9.00 1.83
N PRO A 137 18.76 -10.09 1.20
CA PRO A 137 20.18 -10.26 0.84
C PRO A 137 20.68 -9.28 -0.22
N HIS A 138 19.79 -8.79 -1.08
CA HIS A 138 20.14 -7.88 -2.19
C HIS A 138 20.11 -6.39 -1.82
N ALA A 139 19.83 -6.04 -0.57
CA ALA A 139 19.85 -4.63 -0.14
C ALA A 139 21.23 -3.98 -0.32
N LEU A 140 22.30 -4.76 -0.18
CA LEU A 140 23.68 -4.28 -0.34
C LEU A 140 24.03 -3.92 -1.79
N ASP A 141 23.32 -4.45 -2.77
CA ASP A 141 23.59 -4.20 -4.20
C ASP A 141 23.46 -2.70 -4.55
N HIS A 142 22.64 -1.96 -3.79
CA HIS A 142 22.47 -0.51 -3.96
C HIS A 142 23.57 0.35 -3.33
N TYR A 143 24.44 -0.25 -2.51
CA TYR A 143 25.51 0.43 -1.77
C TYR A 143 26.90 -0.03 -2.19
N THR A 144 27.00 -0.89 -3.20
CA THR A 144 28.24 -1.47 -3.70
C THR A 144 28.32 -1.37 -5.22
N GLU A 145 29.54 -1.35 -5.74
CA GLU A 145 29.80 -1.34 -7.17
C GLU A 145 30.64 -2.56 -7.57
N LEU A 146 30.32 -3.15 -8.71
CA LEU A 146 31.10 -4.25 -9.28
C LEU A 146 32.28 -3.70 -10.07
N LYS A 147 33.50 -4.14 -9.75
CA LYS A 147 34.68 -3.83 -10.51
C LYS A 147 35.27 -5.13 -11.12
N ASN A 148 35.48 -5.12 -12.43
CA ASN A 148 36.26 -6.15 -13.09
C ASN A 148 37.74 -5.74 -13.13
N VAL A 149 38.63 -6.64 -12.70
CA VAL A 149 40.10 -6.48 -12.83
C VAL A 149 40.64 -7.71 -13.56
N PHE A 150 41.11 -7.49 -14.79
CA PHE A 150 41.80 -8.51 -15.55
C PHE A 150 43.31 -8.29 -15.45
N VAL A 151 44.05 -9.32 -15.05
CA VAL A 151 45.52 -9.32 -14.99
C VAL A 151 46.02 -10.35 -15.98
N ALA A 152 46.69 -9.87 -17.06
CA ALA A 152 47.43 -10.76 -17.94
C ALA A 152 48.73 -11.18 -17.25
N THR A 153 48.86 -12.45 -16.88
CA THR A 153 50.16 -13.06 -16.53
C THR A 153 50.83 -13.43 -17.83
N GLY A 154 51.84 -12.64 -18.20
CA GLY A 154 52.52 -12.75 -19.48
C GLY A 154 52.94 -14.17 -19.83
N GLY A 155 52.72 -14.56 -21.09
CA GLY A 155 53.31 -15.70 -21.71
C GLY A 155 54.78 -15.42 -22.11
#